data_cfcd8921b5874cc5506ba58dce9fae80
#
_entry.id   cfcd8921b5874cc5506ba58dce9fae80
#
_cell.length_a   1.000
_cell.length_b   1.000
_cell.length_c   1.000
_cell.angle_alpha   90.00
_cell.angle_beta   90.00
_cell.angle_gamma   90.00
#
_symmetry.space_group_name_H-M   'P 1'
#
loop_
_entity.id
_entity.type
_entity.pdbx_description
1 polymer ?
#
loop_
_entity_poly.entity_id
_entity_poly.type
_entity_poly.pdbx_seq_one_letter_code
_entity_poly.pdbx_strand_id
1 'polypeptide(L)'
;MPHLAIAGGAPLRRTPFTPWPQFDEHERAALLAVLEGRNWGGFPFPNTYARRFGAALAAAHGARYGLCAANGTVTLEIALKACGLGAGDEVIVPAYTFEATAAPVLRLGGVPVFVDVRPDTYCLDVQAAEAAVTPRTRAIMPVHLGMGMADMDAVVALAGRHGLRVVEDCAHAVGA
;
A
#
# COMPACT_ATOMS: atom_id res chain seq x y z
N MET A 1 -5.96 -25.09 -36.31
CA MET A 1 -5.50 -24.23 -35.20
C MET A 1 -6.28 -24.59 -33.95
N PRO A 2 -5.67 -24.62 -32.78
CA PRO A 2 -6.45 -24.87 -31.55
C PRO A 2 -7.47 -23.76 -31.36
N HIS A 3 -8.73 -24.14 -31.12
CA HIS A 3 -9.78 -23.18 -30.83
C HIS A 3 -9.62 -22.62 -29.44
N LEU A 4 -9.81 -21.30 -29.25
CA LEU A 4 -9.88 -20.69 -27.96
C LEU A 4 -11.04 -21.28 -27.14
N ALA A 5 -10.90 -21.38 -25.83
CA ALA A 5 -11.93 -21.92 -24.94
C ALA A 5 -13.27 -21.17 -25.10
N ILE A 6 -13.23 -19.84 -25.24
CA ILE A 6 -14.43 -19.01 -25.49
C ILE A 6 -15.13 -19.32 -26.83
N ALA A 7 -14.41 -19.90 -27.80
CA ALA A 7 -14.93 -20.33 -29.09
C ALA A 7 -15.23 -21.85 -29.15
N GLY A 8 -15.41 -22.48 -28.00
CA GLY A 8 -15.75 -23.92 -27.92
C GLY A 8 -14.53 -24.85 -27.83
N GLY A 9 -13.32 -24.33 -27.70
CA GLY A 9 -12.10 -25.13 -27.46
C GLY A 9 -12.01 -25.64 -26.01
N ALA A 10 -11.05 -26.55 -25.78
CA ALA A 10 -10.81 -27.05 -24.43
C ALA A 10 -10.23 -25.95 -23.53
N PRO A 11 -10.82 -25.67 -22.37
CA PRO A 11 -10.26 -24.72 -21.43
C PRO A 11 -8.93 -25.22 -20.84
N LEU A 12 -7.96 -24.34 -20.70
CA LEU A 12 -6.67 -24.64 -20.06
C LEU A 12 -6.86 -25.08 -18.60
N ARG A 13 -7.80 -24.42 -17.91
CA ARG A 13 -8.16 -24.74 -16.53
C ARG A 13 -9.59 -25.27 -16.46
N ARG A 14 -9.78 -26.42 -15.84
CA ARG A 14 -11.11 -27.05 -15.67
C ARG A 14 -11.61 -27.01 -14.23
N THR A 15 -10.72 -26.74 -13.27
CA THR A 15 -11.11 -26.55 -11.86
C THR A 15 -11.39 -25.08 -11.60
N PRO A 16 -12.44 -24.74 -10.85
CA PRO A 16 -12.71 -23.35 -10.46
C PRO A 16 -11.54 -22.80 -9.63
N PHE A 17 -11.43 -21.47 -9.60
CA PHE A 17 -10.52 -20.82 -8.66
C PHE A 17 -11.02 -21.04 -7.24
N THR A 18 -10.06 -21.08 -6.30
CA THR A 18 -10.40 -21.13 -4.90
C THR A 18 -11.27 -19.94 -4.51
N PRO A 19 -12.42 -20.16 -3.85
CA PRO A 19 -13.28 -19.06 -3.43
C PRO A 19 -12.53 -18.08 -2.52
N TRP A 20 -12.88 -16.82 -2.62
CA TRP A 20 -12.38 -15.75 -1.76
C TRP A 20 -13.56 -15.01 -1.09
N PRO A 21 -13.47 -14.62 0.19
CA PRO A 21 -12.37 -14.88 1.13
C PRO A 21 -12.36 -16.32 1.65
N GLN A 22 -11.17 -16.80 2.06
CA GLN A 22 -11.03 -18.05 2.77
C GLN A 22 -11.02 -17.79 4.28
N PHE A 23 -11.71 -18.63 5.01
CA PHE A 23 -11.75 -18.61 6.48
C PHE A 23 -11.97 -20.02 7.01
N ASP A 24 -11.57 -20.23 8.24
CA ASP A 24 -11.82 -21.47 8.98
C ASP A 24 -12.33 -21.19 10.40
N GLU A 25 -12.18 -22.13 11.30
CA GLU A 25 -12.65 -22.00 12.68
C GLU A 25 -11.85 -20.99 13.50
N HIS A 26 -10.62 -20.65 13.09
CA HIS A 26 -9.81 -19.64 13.79
C HIS A 26 -10.39 -18.23 13.60
N GLU A 27 -10.76 -17.85 12.38
CA GLU A 27 -11.42 -16.57 12.12
C GLU A 27 -12.78 -16.50 12.80
N ARG A 28 -13.56 -17.60 12.74
CA ARG A 28 -14.86 -17.67 13.40
C ARG A 28 -14.72 -17.46 14.91
N ALA A 29 -13.82 -18.18 15.56
CA ALA A 29 -13.59 -18.07 17.00
C ALA A 29 -13.10 -16.67 17.39
N ALA A 30 -12.20 -16.06 16.59
CA ALA A 30 -11.71 -14.71 16.85
C ALA A 30 -12.81 -13.65 16.76
N LEU A 31 -13.70 -13.76 15.76
CA LEU A 31 -14.85 -12.85 15.60
C LEU A 31 -15.85 -13.00 16.75
N LEU A 32 -16.17 -14.25 17.16
CA LEU A 32 -17.03 -14.49 18.31
C LEU A 32 -16.45 -13.95 19.61
N ALA A 33 -15.16 -14.12 19.84
CA ALA A 33 -14.47 -13.57 21.02
C ALA A 33 -14.54 -12.03 21.08
N VAL A 34 -14.43 -11.35 19.91
CA VAL A 34 -14.62 -9.89 19.85
C VAL A 34 -16.06 -9.51 20.15
N LEU A 35 -17.03 -10.21 19.54
CA LEU A 35 -18.46 -9.93 19.71
C LEU A 35 -18.88 -10.10 21.18
N GLU A 36 -18.57 -11.25 21.79
CA GLU A 36 -18.95 -11.60 23.16
C GLU A 36 -18.20 -10.76 24.21
N GLY A 37 -16.93 -10.45 23.94
CA GLY A 37 -16.09 -9.60 24.79
C GLY A 37 -16.53 -8.14 24.85
N ARG A 38 -17.43 -7.72 23.96
CA ARG A 38 -17.97 -6.34 23.85
C ARG A 38 -16.88 -5.25 23.73
N ASN A 39 -15.64 -5.64 23.54
CA ASN A 39 -14.52 -4.73 23.29
C ASN A 39 -14.29 -4.57 21.78
N TRP A 40 -15.12 -3.75 21.17
CA TRP A 40 -15.07 -3.48 19.73
C TRP A 40 -14.13 -2.34 19.37
N GLY A 41 -13.33 -1.89 20.33
CA GLY A 41 -12.42 -0.75 20.19
C GLY A 41 -13.07 0.57 20.55
N GLY A 42 -12.25 1.60 20.65
CA GLY A 42 -12.69 2.94 21.06
C GLY A 42 -12.55 3.19 22.56
N PHE A 43 -12.70 4.46 22.94
CA PHE A 43 -12.62 4.86 24.35
C PHE A 43 -13.83 4.33 25.15
N PRO A 44 -13.64 3.82 26.40
CA PRO A 44 -12.38 3.73 27.14
C PRO A 44 -11.60 2.41 26.95
N PHE A 45 -12.06 1.54 26.05
CA PHE A 45 -11.49 0.20 25.88
C PHE A 45 -10.31 0.20 24.93
N PRO A 46 -9.18 -0.47 25.27
CA PRO A 46 -8.08 -0.61 24.36
C PRO A 46 -8.48 -1.50 23.17
N ASN A 47 -8.14 -1.09 21.95
CA ASN A 47 -8.32 -1.92 20.76
C ASN A 47 -7.28 -3.05 20.73
N THR A 48 -7.56 -4.13 21.44
CA THR A 48 -6.63 -5.24 21.67
C THR A 48 -6.23 -5.93 20.37
N TYR A 49 -7.21 -6.23 19.50
CA TYR A 49 -6.93 -6.94 18.24
C TYR A 49 -6.16 -6.08 17.25
N ALA A 50 -6.49 -4.80 17.08
CA ALA A 50 -5.74 -3.90 16.21
C ALA A 50 -4.29 -3.73 16.69
N ARG A 51 -4.05 -3.62 17.99
CA ARG A 51 -2.68 -3.55 18.54
C ARG A 51 -1.90 -4.84 18.31
N ARG A 52 -2.53 -6.00 18.54
CA ARG A 52 -1.91 -7.31 18.26
C ARG A 52 -1.57 -7.48 16.79
N PHE A 53 -2.50 -7.11 15.91
CA PHE A 53 -2.29 -7.18 14.47
C PHE A 53 -1.15 -6.24 14.05
N GLY A 54 -1.16 -4.97 14.48
CA GLY A 54 -0.09 -4.02 14.16
C GLY A 54 1.28 -4.50 14.63
N ALA A 55 1.37 -5.03 15.85
CA ALA A 55 2.61 -5.58 16.37
C ALA A 55 3.10 -6.81 15.60
N ALA A 56 2.19 -7.72 15.24
CA ALA A 56 2.52 -8.92 14.47
C ALA A 56 2.97 -8.57 13.04
N LEU A 57 2.29 -7.64 12.39
CA LEU A 57 2.66 -7.17 11.04
C LEU A 57 4.03 -6.48 11.07
N ALA A 58 4.26 -5.60 12.04
CA ALA A 58 5.56 -4.95 12.21
C ALA A 58 6.68 -5.98 12.41
N ALA A 59 6.48 -6.98 13.26
CA ALA A 59 7.46 -8.03 13.49
C ALA A 59 7.75 -8.86 12.23
N ALA A 60 6.70 -9.19 11.45
CA ALA A 60 6.85 -9.96 10.21
C ALA A 60 7.65 -9.20 9.14
N HIS A 61 7.62 -7.87 9.17
CA HIS A 61 8.34 -7.01 8.21
C HIS A 61 9.60 -6.35 8.80
N GLY A 62 10.07 -6.79 9.98
CA GLY A 62 11.24 -6.19 10.63
C GLY A 62 11.06 -4.71 10.99
N ALA A 63 9.82 -4.23 11.02
CA ALA A 63 9.51 -2.85 11.35
C ALA A 63 9.44 -2.64 12.87
N ARG A 64 9.80 -1.45 13.30
CA ARG A 64 9.82 -1.11 14.74
C ARG A 64 8.42 -0.92 15.33
N TYR A 65 7.49 -0.41 14.55
CA TYR A 65 6.14 -0.08 14.99
C TYR A 65 5.11 -0.47 13.92
N GLY A 66 3.92 -0.85 14.36
CA GLY A 66 2.76 -1.08 13.50
C GLY A 66 1.54 -0.35 14.07
N LEU A 67 0.87 0.42 13.23
CA LEU A 67 -0.33 1.18 13.57
C LEU A 67 -1.46 0.79 12.63
N CYS A 68 -2.62 0.48 13.18
CA CYS A 68 -3.83 0.23 12.41
C CYS A 68 -4.68 1.50 12.30
N ALA A 69 -5.27 1.70 11.14
CA ALA A 69 -6.26 2.73 10.90
C ALA A 69 -7.47 2.13 10.15
N ALA A 70 -8.46 2.96 9.82
CA ALA A 70 -9.72 2.50 9.23
C ALA A 70 -9.56 1.86 7.83
N ASN A 71 -8.59 2.31 7.06
CA ASN A 71 -8.28 1.83 5.70
C ASN A 71 -6.92 2.34 5.22
N GLY A 72 -6.47 1.83 4.05
CA GLY A 72 -5.18 2.18 3.46
C GLY A 72 -5.04 3.67 3.11
N THR A 73 -6.08 4.32 2.65
CA THR A 73 -6.04 5.77 2.34
C THR A 73 -5.67 6.59 3.58
N VAL A 74 -6.30 6.25 4.73
CA VAL A 74 -6.00 6.92 6.00
C VAL A 74 -4.61 6.56 6.52
N THR A 75 -4.13 5.32 6.31
CA THR A 75 -2.75 4.96 6.71
C THR A 75 -1.72 5.75 5.92
N LEU A 76 -1.91 5.95 4.62
CA LEU A 76 -1.03 6.77 3.79
C LEU A 76 -1.06 8.25 4.23
N GLU A 77 -2.23 8.80 4.57
CA GLU A 77 -2.36 10.14 5.13
C GLU A 77 -1.58 10.29 6.44
N ILE A 78 -1.72 9.34 7.35
CA ILE A 78 -0.98 9.32 8.62
C ILE A 78 0.53 9.24 8.36
N ALA A 79 0.98 8.38 7.45
CA ALA A 79 2.39 8.21 7.12
C ALA A 79 2.99 9.49 6.54
N LEU A 80 2.32 10.11 5.57
CA LEU A 80 2.76 11.39 4.99
C LEU A 80 2.79 12.52 6.04
N LYS A 81 1.79 12.59 6.90
CA LYS A 81 1.76 13.57 8.00
C LYS A 81 2.90 13.33 8.99
N ALA A 82 3.19 12.07 9.31
CA ALA A 82 4.32 11.70 10.17
C ALA A 82 5.68 12.03 9.53
N CYS A 83 5.77 12.00 8.20
CA CYS A 83 6.93 12.48 7.43
C CYS A 83 7.07 14.01 7.41
N GLY A 84 6.11 14.74 7.96
CA GLY A 84 6.14 16.19 8.04
C GLY A 84 5.56 16.90 6.83
N LEU A 85 4.80 16.20 5.97
CA LEU A 85 4.16 16.83 4.80
C LEU A 85 3.23 17.96 5.21
N GLY A 86 3.36 19.09 4.55
CA GLY A 86 2.58 20.30 4.74
C GLY A 86 2.03 20.88 3.44
N ALA A 87 1.31 22.00 3.57
CA ALA A 87 0.71 22.67 2.43
C ALA A 87 1.78 23.16 1.44
N GLY A 88 1.59 22.86 0.16
CA GLY A 88 2.50 23.23 -0.93
C GLY A 88 3.70 22.30 -1.11
N ASP A 89 3.94 21.36 -0.20
CA ASP A 89 4.95 20.33 -0.38
C ASP A 89 4.54 19.36 -1.50
N GLU A 90 5.51 18.88 -2.25
CA GLU A 90 5.31 17.95 -3.35
C GLU A 90 5.62 16.51 -2.93
N VAL A 91 4.80 15.58 -3.42
CA VAL A 91 5.02 14.14 -3.29
C VAL A 91 5.02 13.50 -4.67
N ILE A 92 6.10 12.83 -5.02
CA ILE A 92 6.20 12.07 -6.29
C ILE A 92 5.41 10.78 -6.13
N VAL A 93 4.48 10.53 -7.07
CA VAL A 93 3.60 9.36 -7.11
C VAL A 93 3.56 8.78 -8.53
N PRO A 94 3.39 7.46 -8.72
CA PRO A 94 3.22 6.90 -10.04
C PRO A 94 1.89 7.33 -10.66
N ALA A 95 1.86 7.56 -11.98
CA ALA A 95 0.65 7.92 -12.69
C ALA A 95 -0.34 6.76 -12.83
N TYR A 96 0.12 5.52 -12.72
CA TYR A 96 -0.70 4.31 -12.74
C TYR A 96 -0.78 3.69 -11.35
N THR A 97 -1.83 4.03 -10.63
CA THR A 97 -2.13 3.52 -9.29
C THR A 97 -3.61 3.74 -8.97
N PHE A 98 -4.05 3.22 -7.83
CA PHE A 98 -5.35 3.58 -7.27
C PHE A 98 -5.34 5.02 -6.74
N GLU A 99 -6.44 5.73 -6.86
CA GLU A 99 -6.56 7.14 -6.45
C GLU A 99 -6.17 7.39 -4.98
N ALA A 100 -6.32 6.38 -4.14
CA ALA A 100 -5.97 6.45 -2.73
C ALA A 100 -4.47 6.70 -2.46
N THR A 101 -3.60 6.52 -3.45
CA THR A 101 -2.18 6.90 -3.35
C THR A 101 -2.00 8.42 -3.39
N ALA A 102 -2.72 9.11 -4.27
CA ALA A 102 -2.57 10.56 -4.46
C ALA A 102 -3.52 11.40 -3.56
N ALA A 103 -4.70 10.90 -3.25
CA ALA A 103 -5.70 11.63 -2.48
C ALA A 103 -5.22 12.10 -1.09
N PRO A 104 -4.43 11.33 -0.31
CA PRO A 104 -3.86 11.77 0.96
C PRO A 104 -2.95 13.00 0.83
N VAL A 105 -2.20 13.11 -0.26
CA VAL A 105 -1.34 14.27 -0.53
C VAL A 105 -2.18 15.53 -0.62
N LEU A 106 -3.26 15.48 -1.41
CA LEU A 106 -4.19 16.60 -1.57
C LEU A 106 -4.89 16.96 -0.26
N ARG A 107 -5.30 15.98 0.54
CA ARG A 107 -5.95 16.20 1.84
C ARG A 107 -5.06 16.94 2.84
N LEU A 108 -3.74 16.73 2.74
CA LEU A 108 -2.75 17.43 3.56
C LEU A 108 -2.36 18.80 2.99
N GLY A 109 -2.98 19.22 1.88
CA GLY A 109 -2.65 20.48 1.18
C GLY A 109 -1.39 20.42 0.35
N GLY A 110 -0.82 19.22 0.16
CA GLY A 110 0.33 18.98 -0.71
C GLY A 110 -0.06 18.86 -2.18
N VAL A 111 0.94 18.69 -3.03
CA VAL A 111 0.81 18.59 -4.49
C VAL A 111 1.32 17.22 -4.93
N PRO A 112 0.47 16.31 -5.42
CA PRO A 112 0.94 15.07 -6.02
C PRO A 112 1.59 15.38 -7.38
N VAL A 113 2.84 14.95 -7.55
CA VAL A 113 3.60 15.05 -8.80
C VAL A 113 3.58 13.69 -9.44
N PHE A 114 2.77 13.54 -10.48
CA PHE A 114 2.64 12.27 -11.20
C PHE A 114 3.82 12.07 -12.14
N VAL A 115 4.42 10.90 -12.06
CA VAL A 115 5.50 10.46 -12.95
C VAL A 115 5.11 9.15 -13.63
N ASP A 116 5.72 8.89 -14.77
CA ASP A 116 5.40 7.69 -15.54
C ASP A 116 5.83 6.40 -14.82
N VAL A 117 5.33 5.28 -15.31
CA VAL A 117 5.64 3.95 -14.82
C VAL A 117 6.41 3.16 -15.86
N ARG A 118 7.18 2.19 -15.41
CA ARG A 118 7.89 1.27 -16.31
C ARG A 118 6.88 0.35 -17.02
N PRO A 119 7.01 0.16 -18.33
CA PRO A 119 6.05 -0.66 -19.10
C PRO A 119 6.12 -2.17 -18.78
N ASP A 120 7.22 -2.63 -18.19
CA ASP A 120 7.45 -4.02 -17.85
C ASP A 120 6.95 -4.41 -16.45
N THR A 121 6.91 -3.46 -15.50
CA THR A 121 6.52 -3.71 -14.11
C THR A 121 5.27 -2.96 -13.68
N TYR A 122 4.89 -1.90 -14.41
CA TYR A 122 3.86 -0.91 -14.04
C TYR A 122 4.13 -0.20 -12.71
N CYS A 123 5.34 -0.35 -12.17
CA CYS A 123 5.79 0.40 -11.00
C CYS A 123 6.48 1.69 -11.41
N LEU A 124 6.64 2.61 -10.47
CA LEU A 124 7.24 3.93 -10.66
C LEU A 124 8.56 3.87 -11.43
N ASP A 125 8.69 4.69 -12.47
CA ASP A 125 9.97 4.92 -13.16
C ASP A 125 10.85 5.86 -12.34
N VAL A 126 11.95 5.33 -11.81
CA VAL A 126 12.86 6.09 -10.95
C VAL A 126 13.58 7.20 -11.69
N GLN A 127 13.84 7.05 -12.99
CA GLN A 127 14.47 8.12 -13.80
C GLN A 127 13.49 9.28 -14.00
N ALA A 128 12.23 8.97 -14.30
CA ALA A 128 11.17 9.98 -14.38
C ALA A 128 10.95 10.66 -13.02
N ALA A 129 11.01 9.89 -11.94
CA ALA A 129 10.92 10.42 -10.58
C ALA A 129 12.06 11.39 -10.26
N GLU A 130 13.29 11.05 -10.61
CA GLU A 130 14.45 11.91 -10.37
C GLU A 130 14.36 13.23 -11.16
N ALA A 131 13.90 13.17 -12.41
CA ALA A 131 13.71 14.36 -13.24
C ALA A 131 12.61 15.30 -12.71
N ALA A 132 11.67 14.78 -11.93
CA ALA A 132 10.56 15.52 -11.34
C ALA A 132 10.88 16.14 -9.96
N VAL A 133 12.06 15.89 -9.39
CA VAL A 133 12.43 16.44 -8.08
C VAL A 133 12.60 17.96 -8.16
N THR A 134 11.97 18.66 -7.23
CA THR A 134 12.08 20.10 -7.06
C THR A 134 12.46 20.45 -5.60
N PRO A 135 12.79 21.70 -5.30
CA PRO A 135 13.02 22.13 -3.90
C PRO A 135 11.80 21.95 -2.97
N ARG A 136 10.61 21.77 -3.53
CA ARG A 136 9.37 21.50 -2.75
C ARG A 136 9.11 20.01 -2.56
N THR A 137 9.82 19.13 -3.25
CA THR A 137 9.63 17.69 -3.10
C THR A 137 10.02 17.25 -1.68
N ARG A 138 9.12 16.57 -0.97
CA ARG A 138 9.32 16.09 0.40
C ARG A 138 9.34 14.58 0.50
N ALA A 139 8.57 13.92 -0.35
CA ALA A 139 8.46 12.47 -0.31
C ALA A 139 8.32 11.87 -1.71
N ILE A 140 8.65 10.61 -1.79
CA ILE A 140 8.36 9.73 -2.93
C ILE A 140 7.52 8.56 -2.41
N MET A 141 6.45 8.24 -3.13
CA MET A 141 5.52 7.19 -2.73
C MET A 141 5.43 6.13 -3.84
N PRO A 142 6.36 5.16 -3.86
CA PRO A 142 6.27 4.03 -4.77
C PRO A 142 5.06 3.16 -4.43
N VAL A 143 4.50 2.51 -5.44
CA VAL A 143 3.41 1.54 -5.32
C VAL A 143 3.90 0.21 -5.87
N HIS A 144 3.73 -0.85 -5.10
CA HIS A 144 3.91 -2.22 -5.56
C HIS A 144 2.61 -2.66 -6.21
N LEU A 145 2.58 -2.70 -7.54
CA LEU A 145 1.32 -2.86 -8.26
C LEU A 145 1.16 -4.27 -8.84
N GLY A 146 0.03 -4.89 -8.53
CA GLY A 146 -0.29 -6.23 -9.01
C GLY A 146 0.71 -7.26 -8.49
N MET A 147 1.50 -7.83 -9.39
CA MET A 147 2.59 -8.76 -9.07
C MET A 147 3.98 -8.11 -9.21
N GLY A 148 4.02 -6.80 -9.49
CA GLY A 148 5.26 -6.04 -9.66
C GLY A 148 5.71 -5.40 -8.36
N MET A 149 7.02 -5.51 -8.07
CA MET A 149 7.66 -4.77 -6.99
C MET A 149 8.37 -3.56 -7.58
N ALA A 150 8.21 -2.39 -6.96
CA ALA A 150 9.01 -1.23 -7.29
C ALA A 150 10.49 -1.50 -6.98
N ASP A 151 11.40 -0.92 -7.77
CA ASP A 151 12.83 -0.99 -7.52
C ASP A 151 13.19 -0.16 -6.28
N MET A 152 13.05 -0.78 -5.11
CA MET A 152 13.24 -0.08 -3.84
C MET A 152 14.68 0.34 -3.59
N ASP A 153 15.67 -0.40 -4.12
CA ASP A 153 17.07 0.00 -4.01
C ASP A 153 17.31 1.34 -4.74
N ALA A 154 16.79 1.47 -5.96
CA ALA A 154 16.87 2.69 -6.72
C ALA A 154 16.03 3.83 -6.10
N VAL A 155 14.84 3.54 -5.58
CA VAL A 155 13.99 4.54 -4.89
C VAL A 155 14.68 5.07 -3.63
N VAL A 156 15.23 4.19 -2.80
CA VAL A 156 15.92 4.59 -1.56
C VAL A 156 17.20 5.38 -1.88
N ALA A 157 17.94 4.98 -2.91
CA ALA A 157 19.12 5.72 -3.36
C ALA A 157 18.75 7.13 -3.86
N LEU A 158 17.67 7.26 -4.65
CA LEU A 158 17.13 8.55 -5.08
C LEU A 158 16.73 9.41 -3.88
N ALA A 159 15.93 8.85 -2.98
CA ALA A 159 15.49 9.55 -1.78
C ALA A 159 16.67 10.05 -0.93
N GLY A 160 17.71 9.22 -0.78
CA GLY A 160 18.93 9.60 -0.05
C GLY A 160 19.69 10.76 -0.69
N ARG A 161 19.81 10.79 -2.02
CA ARG A 161 20.47 11.90 -2.73
C ARG A 161 19.78 13.25 -2.55
N HIS A 162 18.45 13.23 -2.44
CA HIS A 162 17.63 14.44 -2.39
C HIS A 162 17.03 14.73 -1.01
N GLY A 163 17.33 13.91 0.00
CA GLY A 163 16.80 14.09 1.37
C GLY A 163 15.29 13.86 1.48
N LEU A 164 14.71 13.04 0.60
CA LEU A 164 13.29 12.74 0.56
C LEU A 164 12.90 11.67 1.57
N ARG A 165 11.63 11.66 1.98
CA ARG A 165 11.02 10.55 2.70
C ARG A 165 10.46 9.54 1.71
N VAL A 166 10.49 8.25 2.08
CA VAL A 166 9.86 7.17 1.31
C VAL A 166 8.64 6.66 2.08
N VAL A 167 7.51 6.61 1.41
CA VAL A 167 6.26 6.01 1.92
C VAL A 167 5.81 4.99 0.90
N GLU A 168 5.85 3.72 1.26
CA GLU A 168 5.47 2.62 0.36
C GLU A 168 3.97 2.35 0.43
N ASP A 169 3.30 2.34 -0.72
CA ASP A 169 1.94 1.83 -0.84
C ASP A 169 2.00 0.33 -1.16
N CYS A 170 1.78 -0.48 -0.12
CA CYS A 170 1.87 -1.93 -0.17
C CYS A 170 0.50 -2.61 -0.26
N ALA A 171 -0.54 -1.93 -0.78
CA ALA A 171 -1.90 -2.48 -0.85
C ALA A 171 -1.98 -3.83 -1.58
N HIS A 172 -1.08 -4.10 -2.54
CA HIS A 172 -0.98 -5.36 -3.28
C HIS A 172 0.22 -6.23 -2.86
N ALA A 173 1.00 -5.83 -1.86
CA ALA A 173 2.30 -6.43 -1.57
C ALA A 173 2.47 -6.84 -0.09
N VAL A 174 1.37 -7.15 0.59
CA VAL A 174 1.44 -7.62 1.98
C VAL A 174 2.13 -8.99 2.03
N GLY A 175 3.25 -9.06 2.72
CA GLY A 175 4.04 -10.28 2.87
C GLY A 175 5.03 -10.55 1.73
N ALA A 176 5.26 -9.59 0.84
CA ALA A 176 6.28 -9.66 -0.21
C ALA A 176 7.67 -9.33 0.33
#